data_0ac8bc2d1fd4adc9f3e35dee74c183bb
#
_entry.id   0ac8bc2d1fd4adc9f3e35dee74c183bb
#
_cell.length_a   1.000
_cell.length_b   1.000
_cell.length_c   1.000
_cell.angle_alpha   90.00
_cell.angle_beta   90.00
_cell.angle_gamma   90.00
#
_symmetry.space_group_name_H-M   'P 1'
#
loop_
_entity.id
_entity.type
_entity.pdbx_description
1 polymer ?
#
loop_
_entity_poly.entity_id
_entity_poly.type
_entity_poly.pdbx_seq_one_letter_code
_entity_poly.pdbx_strand_id
1 'polypeptide(L)'
;MTTTTIAAAETFHPELGAILRSAAAQVFDADAASSIDKYVTDAGRATTRTPAAKKKIAMVETEALTGDSKYERPNGESYYSRAWGEHNDVQVVRSARDMSAYVLLYGAPGCGKTALVEAAFNDQPGGLYTILGSGDTEVADLVGGYVQTPSGGFLWEDGPLLKAAETGGVLLIDEVGLIDPKVLSIVYGLMDGRREYTVTANPERGTVKAKDGFYVIAATNPNAPGVRLSEALLSRFTIHAEMTTDWALARKLGCPIPIVTAAQNLSKKQQSNEVSWAPQMRELLAFRDLSKSFGTKFAIANLLAAAPEMDRPVVADVFTRVFGEECRPAKI
;
A
#
# COMPACT_ATOMS: atom_id res chain seq x y z
N MET A 1 -12.39 -34.37 -15.59
CA MET A 1 -13.25 -33.17 -15.82
C MET A 1 -14.45 -33.64 -16.64
N THR A 2 -15.64 -33.56 -16.06
CA THR A 2 -16.87 -33.91 -16.78
C THR A 2 -17.19 -32.86 -17.83
N THR A 3 -17.84 -33.24 -18.90
CA THR A 3 -18.34 -32.37 -19.98
C THR A 3 -19.07 -31.14 -19.45
N THR A 4 -19.74 -31.27 -18.30
CA THR A 4 -20.50 -30.21 -17.61
C THR A 4 -19.61 -29.11 -17.02
N THR A 5 -18.44 -29.45 -16.44
CA THR A 5 -17.52 -28.46 -15.86
C THR A 5 -16.79 -27.67 -16.94
N ILE A 6 -16.50 -28.30 -18.06
CA ILE A 6 -15.90 -27.66 -19.23
C ILE A 6 -16.92 -26.71 -19.89
N ALA A 7 -18.18 -27.13 -20.01
CA ALA A 7 -19.26 -26.29 -20.55
C ALA A 7 -19.53 -25.05 -19.68
N ALA A 8 -19.43 -25.16 -18.35
CA ALA A 8 -19.56 -24.01 -17.44
C ALA A 8 -18.40 -23.00 -17.58
N ALA A 9 -17.19 -23.48 -17.79
CA ALA A 9 -16.03 -22.60 -18.01
C ALA A 9 -16.11 -21.87 -19.37
N GLU A 10 -16.69 -22.52 -20.39
CA GLU A 10 -16.89 -21.92 -21.71
C GLU A 10 -17.92 -20.79 -21.73
N THR A 11 -18.89 -20.83 -20.80
CA THR A 11 -19.92 -19.79 -20.72
C THR A 11 -19.37 -18.51 -20.08
N PHE A 12 -18.33 -18.63 -19.24
CA PHE A 12 -17.70 -17.49 -18.53
C PHE A 12 -16.40 -16.99 -19.19
N HIS A 13 -15.60 -17.87 -19.79
CA HIS A 13 -14.32 -17.53 -20.43
C HIS A 13 -13.96 -18.57 -21.50
N PRO A 14 -14.31 -18.33 -22.77
CA PRO A 14 -14.10 -19.30 -23.87
C PRO A 14 -12.65 -19.77 -24.05
N GLU A 15 -11.68 -18.87 -23.84
CA GLU A 15 -10.25 -19.18 -23.95
C GLU A 15 -9.75 -20.09 -22.82
N LEU A 16 -10.29 -19.94 -21.60
CA LEU A 16 -9.93 -20.77 -20.45
C LEU A 16 -10.43 -22.21 -20.64
N GLY A 17 -11.61 -22.41 -21.24
CA GLY A 17 -12.16 -23.72 -21.59
C GLY A 17 -11.29 -24.48 -22.59
N ALA A 18 -10.73 -23.79 -23.57
CA ALA A 18 -9.83 -24.37 -24.57
C ALA A 18 -8.49 -24.81 -23.96
N ILE A 19 -7.90 -23.98 -23.06
CA ILE A 19 -6.65 -24.27 -22.35
C ILE A 19 -6.83 -25.47 -21.43
N LEU A 20 -7.93 -25.56 -20.69
CA LEU A 20 -8.22 -26.68 -19.79
C LEU A 20 -8.42 -27.99 -20.53
N ARG A 21 -9.05 -27.99 -21.72
CA ARG A 21 -9.15 -29.18 -22.57
C ARG A 21 -7.80 -29.65 -23.09
N SER A 22 -6.97 -28.73 -23.53
CA SER A 22 -5.62 -29.04 -23.99
C SER A 22 -4.72 -29.63 -22.91
N ALA A 23 -4.79 -29.05 -21.70
CA ALA A 23 -4.03 -29.53 -20.55
C ALA A 23 -4.51 -30.90 -20.04
N ALA A 24 -5.84 -31.13 -20.01
CA ALA A 24 -6.40 -32.42 -19.59
C ALA A 24 -6.07 -33.57 -20.56
N ALA A 25 -6.01 -33.28 -21.83
CA ALA A 25 -5.65 -34.30 -22.85
C ALA A 25 -4.17 -34.71 -22.85
N GLN A 26 -3.31 -33.89 -22.26
CA GLN A 26 -1.85 -34.13 -22.22
C GLN A 26 -1.34 -34.79 -20.91
N VAL A 27 -2.12 -34.79 -19.83
CA VAL A 27 -1.58 -35.08 -18.48
C VAL A 27 -2.27 -36.25 -17.76
N PHE A 28 -3.47 -36.70 -18.16
CA PHE A 28 -4.23 -37.69 -17.38
C PHE A 28 -4.63 -38.93 -18.19
N ASP A 29 -4.35 -40.11 -17.63
CA ASP A 29 -4.96 -41.37 -18.01
C ASP A 29 -6.40 -41.52 -17.43
N ALA A 30 -7.14 -42.53 -17.88
CA ALA A 30 -8.57 -42.69 -17.52
C ALA A 30 -8.84 -42.91 -16.03
N ASP A 31 -7.88 -43.36 -15.23
CA ASP A 31 -8.03 -43.59 -13.79
C ASP A 31 -7.88 -42.32 -12.97
N ALA A 32 -7.03 -41.38 -13.39
CA ALA A 32 -6.88 -40.08 -12.75
C ALA A 32 -8.12 -39.18 -12.93
N ALA A 33 -8.79 -39.28 -14.09
CA ALA A 33 -10.04 -38.56 -14.35
C ALA A 33 -11.19 -38.98 -13.42
N SER A 34 -11.29 -40.26 -13.07
CA SER A 34 -12.28 -40.81 -12.14
C SER A 34 -12.11 -40.30 -10.70
N SER A 35 -10.86 -40.11 -10.27
CA SER A 35 -10.55 -39.60 -8.92
C SER A 35 -10.89 -38.11 -8.77
N ILE A 36 -10.72 -37.30 -9.80
CA ILE A 36 -11.07 -35.87 -9.79
C ILE A 36 -12.58 -35.67 -9.77
N ASP A 37 -13.36 -36.51 -10.47
CA ASP A 37 -14.83 -36.46 -10.43
C ASP A 37 -15.41 -36.72 -9.05
N LYS A 38 -14.78 -37.59 -8.24
CA LYS A 38 -15.17 -37.83 -6.86
C LYS A 38 -14.93 -36.62 -5.95
N TYR A 39 -13.79 -35.94 -6.13
CA TYR A 39 -13.48 -34.71 -5.35
C TYR A 39 -14.42 -33.55 -5.69
N VAL A 40 -14.77 -33.37 -6.94
CA VAL A 40 -15.69 -32.29 -7.38
C VAL A 40 -17.13 -32.55 -6.89
N THR A 41 -17.56 -33.84 -6.84
CA THR A 41 -18.89 -34.21 -6.35
C THR A 41 -19.02 -34.04 -4.84
N ASP A 42 -17.95 -34.33 -4.08
CA ASP A 42 -17.92 -34.15 -2.63
C ASP A 42 -17.83 -32.66 -2.22
N ALA A 43 -17.08 -31.84 -2.97
CA ALA A 43 -17.06 -30.39 -2.78
C ALA A 43 -18.42 -29.74 -3.07
N GLY A 44 -19.16 -30.23 -4.05
CA GLY A 44 -20.53 -29.80 -4.36
C GLY A 44 -21.57 -30.12 -3.29
N ARG A 45 -21.35 -31.19 -2.50
CA ARG A 45 -22.25 -31.58 -1.38
C ARG A 45 -21.99 -30.85 -0.07
N ALA A 46 -20.79 -30.28 0.11
CA ALA A 46 -20.43 -29.54 1.32
C ALA A 46 -21.01 -28.11 1.39
N THR A 47 -21.66 -27.62 0.34
CA THR A 47 -22.12 -26.22 0.24
C THR A 47 -23.62 -26.01 0.43
N THR A 48 -24.37 -26.96 1.02
CA THR A 48 -25.74 -26.71 1.50
C THR A 48 -25.75 -26.17 2.94
N ARG A 49 -25.02 -25.14 3.22
CA ARG A 49 -25.29 -24.22 4.33
C ARG A 49 -26.22 -23.12 3.79
N THR A 50 -27.40 -23.01 4.40
CA THR A 50 -28.36 -21.93 4.18
C THR A 50 -27.63 -20.59 4.09
N PRO A 51 -27.81 -19.79 3.02
CA PRO A 51 -27.18 -18.49 2.93
C PRO A 51 -27.74 -17.61 4.05
N ALA A 52 -26.90 -17.19 4.98
CA ALA A 52 -27.20 -16.04 5.80
C ALA A 52 -27.57 -14.89 4.84
N ALA A 53 -28.69 -14.23 5.14
CA ALA A 53 -29.28 -13.20 4.30
C ALA A 53 -28.18 -12.23 3.83
N LYS A 54 -27.94 -12.19 2.52
CA LYS A 54 -27.11 -11.16 1.90
C LYS A 54 -27.77 -9.82 2.24
N LYS A 55 -27.20 -9.09 3.20
CA LYS A 55 -27.46 -7.68 3.37
C LYS A 55 -27.23 -7.06 1.98
N LYS A 56 -28.29 -6.62 1.31
CA LYS A 56 -28.19 -5.76 0.14
C LYS A 56 -27.39 -4.56 0.61
N ILE A 57 -26.13 -4.50 0.22
CA ILE A 57 -25.35 -3.27 0.29
C ILE A 57 -26.09 -2.36 -0.67
N ALA A 58 -26.76 -1.35 -0.12
CA ALA A 58 -27.27 -0.25 -0.91
C ALA A 58 -26.04 0.29 -1.64
N MET A 59 -26.02 0.16 -2.97
CA MET A 59 -25.12 0.95 -3.79
C MET A 59 -25.48 2.39 -3.47
N VAL A 60 -24.63 3.05 -2.69
CA VAL A 60 -24.65 4.48 -2.58
C VAL A 60 -24.45 4.95 -4.01
N GLU A 61 -25.43 5.69 -4.54
CA GLU A 61 -25.29 6.37 -5.83
C GLU A 61 -24.01 7.20 -5.72
N THR A 62 -22.98 6.71 -6.36
CA THR A 62 -21.71 7.41 -6.48
C THR A 62 -21.97 8.54 -7.45
N GLU A 63 -22.18 9.76 -6.93
CA GLU A 63 -21.79 10.93 -7.68
C GLU A 63 -20.37 10.67 -8.16
N ALA A 64 -20.14 10.74 -9.46
CA ALA A 64 -18.84 10.59 -10.09
C ALA A 64 -17.91 11.68 -9.54
N LEU A 65 -17.26 11.42 -8.40
CA LEU A 65 -16.27 12.30 -7.81
C LEU A 65 -15.01 12.14 -8.65
N THR A 66 -14.94 12.95 -9.68
CA THR A 66 -13.67 13.25 -10.36
C THR A 66 -12.62 13.60 -9.31
N GLY A 67 -11.40 13.12 -9.45
CA GLY A 67 -10.29 13.11 -8.49
C GLY A 67 -9.81 14.42 -7.86
N ASP A 68 -10.72 15.24 -7.32
CA ASP A 68 -10.44 16.57 -6.79
C ASP A 68 -10.95 16.80 -5.37
N SER A 69 -11.39 15.77 -4.66
CA SER A 69 -11.82 15.90 -3.27
C SER A 69 -10.62 16.13 -2.36
N LYS A 70 -10.78 17.07 -1.43
CA LYS A 70 -9.76 17.45 -0.45
C LYS A 70 -10.05 16.74 0.88
N TYR A 71 -9.05 16.10 1.44
CA TYR A 71 -9.11 15.42 2.74
C TYR A 71 -8.06 16.00 3.68
N GLU A 72 -8.38 16.05 4.96
CA GLU A 72 -7.45 16.52 5.99
C GLU A 72 -6.65 15.34 6.55
N ARG A 73 -5.34 15.58 6.74
CA ARG A 73 -4.42 14.63 7.38
C ARG A 73 -4.24 14.98 8.87
N PRO A 74 -3.75 14.04 9.72
CA PRO A 74 -3.53 14.29 11.15
C PRO A 74 -2.63 15.51 11.45
N ASN A 75 -1.73 15.85 10.52
CA ASN A 75 -0.82 17.00 10.67
C ASN A 75 -1.44 18.33 10.20
N GLY A 76 -2.74 18.36 9.84
CA GLY A 76 -3.44 19.53 9.31
C GLY A 76 -3.18 19.84 7.85
N GLU A 77 -2.30 19.09 7.19
CA GLU A 77 -2.10 19.24 5.74
C GLU A 77 -3.25 18.62 4.96
N SER A 78 -3.41 19.10 3.73
CA SER A 78 -4.44 18.61 2.84
C SER A 78 -3.90 17.55 1.89
N TYR A 79 -4.61 16.44 1.78
CA TYR A 79 -4.45 15.47 0.72
C TYR A 79 -5.50 15.73 -0.37
N TYR A 80 -5.07 15.76 -1.60
CA TYR A 80 -5.95 15.83 -2.76
C TYR A 80 -6.05 14.45 -3.39
N SER A 81 -7.28 13.93 -3.45
CA SER A 81 -7.51 12.61 -4.00
C SER A 81 -7.10 12.52 -5.46
N ARG A 82 -6.74 11.31 -5.86
CA ARG A 82 -6.33 10.96 -7.23
C ARG A 82 -7.33 9.99 -7.82
N ALA A 83 -7.40 9.97 -9.14
CA ALA A 83 -8.15 8.94 -9.83
C ALA A 83 -7.43 7.59 -9.70
N TRP A 84 -8.18 6.57 -9.30
CA TRP A 84 -7.79 5.17 -9.34
C TRP A 84 -8.79 4.42 -10.22
N GLY A 85 -8.50 4.34 -11.51
CA GLY A 85 -9.49 3.97 -12.51
C GLY A 85 -10.61 5.02 -12.58
N GLU A 86 -11.86 4.58 -12.41
CA GLU A 86 -13.04 5.44 -12.38
C GLU A 86 -13.39 5.93 -10.96
N HIS A 87 -12.59 5.59 -9.96
CA HIS A 87 -12.87 5.86 -8.55
C HIS A 87 -11.86 6.85 -7.97
N ASN A 88 -12.22 7.40 -6.82
CA ASN A 88 -11.34 8.20 -5.97
C ASN A 88 -10.50 7.27 -5.09
N ASP A 89 -9.18 7.48 -5.04
CA ASP A 89 -8.24 6.62 -4.31
C ASP A 89 -8.58 6.48 -2.81
N VAL A 90 -9.00 7.57 -2.15
CA VAL A 90 -9.43 7.55 -0.74
C VAL A 90 -10.68 6.68 -0.57
N GLN A 91 -11.64 6.78 -1.48
CA GLN A 91 -12.85 5.94 -1.44
C GLN A 91 -12.52 4.46 -1.69
N VAL A 92 -11.63 4.16 -2.64
CA VAL A 92 -11.19 2.78 -2.89
C VAL A 92 -10.61 2.17 -1.63
N VAL A 93 -9.72 2.88 -0.93
CA VAL A 93 -9.07 2.38 0.28
C VAL A 93 -10.09 2.22 1.44
N ARG A 94 -11.05 3.15 1.59
CA ARG A 94 -12.15 3.04 2.56
C ARG A 94 -13.05 1.84 2.25
N SER A 95 -13.47 1.67 1.00
CA SER A 95 -14.29 0.53 0.57
C SER A 95 -13.55 -0.81 0.71
N ALA A 96 -12.24 -0.82 0.48
CA ALA A 96 -11.40 -2.00 0.70
C ALA A 96 -11.44 -2.45 2.17
N ARG A 97 -11.42 -1.49 3.13
CA ARG A 97 -11.62 -1.80 4.56
C ARG A 97 -12.97 -2.46 4.82
N ASP A 98 -14.05 -1.91 4.28
CA ASP A 98 -15.41 -2.44 4.47
C ASP A 98 -15.56 -3.87 3.92
N MET A 99 -14.80 -4.21 2.89
CA MET A 99 -14.74 -5.54 2.29
C MET A 99 -13.70 -6.46 2.94
N SER A 100 -12.92 -5.97 3.92
CA SER A 100 -11.76 -6.66 4.48
C SER A 100 -10.72 -7.07 3.42
N ALA A 101 -10.60 -6.30 2.36
CA ALA A 101 -9.63 -6.47 1.28
C ALA A 101 -8.38 -5.65 1.58
N TYR A 102 -7.38 -6.26 2.19
CA TYR A 102 -6.14 -5.57 2.58
C TYR A 102 -5.41 -4.99 1.39
N VAL A 103 -4.82 -3.79 1.55
CA VAL A 103 -4.14 -3.04 0.49
C VAL A 103 -2.65 -2.96 0.77
N LEU A 104 -1.84 -3.27 -0.24
CA LEU A 104 -0.41 -2.99 -0.30
C LEU A 104 -0.15 -1.86 -1.29
N LEU A 105 0.32 -0.72 -0.79
CA LEU A 105 0.75 0.41 -1.58
C LEU A 105 2.26 0.32 -1.83
N TYR A 106 2.68 0.39 -3.09
CA TYR A 106 4.11 0.39 -3.40
C TYR A 106 4.44 1.52 -4.39
N GLY A 107 5.68 1.99 -4.34
CA GLY A 107 6.14 3.08 -5.20
C GLY A 107 7.29 3.88 -4.58
N ALA A 108 7.80 4.84 -5.32
CA ALA A 108 8.93 5.65 -4.92
C ALA A 108 8.68 6.41 -3.60
N PRO A 109 9.74 6.73 -2.82
CA PRO A 109 9.61 7.62 -1.67
C PRO A 109 9.04 8.98 -2.11
N GLY A 110 8.15 9.57 -1.31
CA GLY A 110 7.60 10.90 -1.61
C GLY A 110 6.45 10.93 -2.64
N CYS A 111 6.00 9.79 -3.19
CA CYS A 111 4.84 9.75 -4.09
C CYS A 111 3.48 9.89 -3.38
N GLY A 112 3.43 9.79 -2.03
CA GLY A 112 2.25 10.08 -1.21
C GLY A 112 1.50 8.87 -0.65
N LYS A 113 2.14 7.69 -0.53
CA LYS A 113 1.54 6.47 0.03
C LYS A 113 0.96 6.68 1.44
N THR A 114 1.79 7.11 2.37
CA THR A 114 1.40 7.42 3.76
C THR A 114 0.33 8.50 3.82
N ALA A 115 0.46 9.55 2.99
CA ALA A 115 -0.50 10.64 2.94
C ALA A 115 -1.90 10.20 2.49
N LEU A 116 -2.01 9.24 1.57
CA LEU A 116 -3.29 8.63 1.18
C LEU A 116 -3.94 7.91 2.36
N VAL A 117 -3.17 7.09 3.08
CA VAL A 117 -3.70 6.31 4.21
C VAL A 117 -4.15 7.23 5.35
N GLU A 118 -3.35 8.23 5.69
CA GLU A 118 -3.71 9.25 6.68
C GLU A 118 -4.99 9.99 6.30
N ALA A 119 -5.11 10.42 5.05
CA ALA A 119 -6.29 11.09 4.54
C ALA A 119 -7.53 10.18 4.50
N ALA A 120 -7.34 8.89 4.25
CA ALA A 120 -8.43 7.93 4.21
C ALA A 120 -8.99 7.62 5.61
N PHE A 121 -8.14 7.63 6.64
CA PHE A 121 -8.52 7.08 7.94
C PHE A 121 -8.39 8.05 9.13
N ASN A 122 -7.99 9.30 8.91
CA ASN A 122 -7.87 10.32 9.97
C ASN A 122 -9.17 10.52 10.77
N ASP A 123 -10.30 10.48 10.08
CA ASP A 123 -11.65 10.73 10.63
C ASP A 123 -12.47 9.46 10.85
N GLN A 124 -11.86 8.28 10.65
CA GLN A 124 -12.59 7.01 10.68
C GLN A 124 -12.66 6.41 12.10
N PRO A 125 -13.76 5.71 12.43
CA PRO A 125 -13.90 5.04 13.71
C PRO A 125 -12.77 4.02 13.97
N GLY A 126 -12.36 3.90 15.23
CA GLY A 126 -11.31 3.00 15.68
C GLY A 126 -9.91 3.60 15.62
N GLY A 127 -9.71 4.70 14.86
CA GLY A 127 -8.44 5.41 14.76
C GLY A 127 -7.46 4.79 13.77
N LEU A 128 -6.40 5.54 13.49
CA LEU A 128 -5.26 5.12 12.67
C LEU A 128 -4.02 4.94 13.54
N TYR A 129 -3.45 3.76 13.52
CA TYR A 129 -2.21 3.41 14.22
C TYR A 129 -1.14 3.15 13.18
N THR A 130 0.05 3.72 13.36
CA THR A 130 1.13 3.63 12.38
C THR A 130 2.36 3.05 13.02
N ILE A 131 3.02 2.12 12.31
CA ILE A 131 4.38 1.68 12.58
C ILE A 131 5.24 1.94 11.35
N LEU A 132 6.43 2.50 11.58
CA LEU A 132 7.46 2.63 10.55
C LEU A 132 8.38 1.41 10.62
N GLY A 133 8.39 0.61 9.57
CA GLY A 133 9.23 -0.57 9.46
C GLY A 133 10.69 -0.22 9.25
N SER A 134 11.55 -1.00 9.88
CA SER A 134 13.00 -0.99 9.72
C SER A 134 13.57 -2.39 9.87
N GLY A 135 14.87 -2.58 9.59
CA GLY A 135 15.56 -3.85 9.84
C GLY A 135 15.64 -4.22 11.33
N ASP A 136 15.50 -3.24 12.20
CA ASP A 136 15.56 -3.41 13.67
C ASP A 136 14.16 -3.52 14.32
N THR A 137 13.09 -3.51 13.51
CA THR A 137 11.73 -3.63 14.03
C THR A 137 11.53 -5.01 14.68
N GLU A 138 11.09 -5.01 15.94
CA GLU A 138 10.86 -6.20 16.74
C GLU A 138 9.36 -6.46 17.00
N VAL A 139 9.05 -7.65 17.50
CA VAL A 139 7.68 -8.03 17.91
C VAL A 139 7.12 -7.06 18.94
N ALA A 140 7.95 -6.58 19.86
CA ALA A 140 7.56 -5.64 20.90
C ALA A 140 7.07 -4.29 20.35
N ASP A 141 7.62 -3.82 19.22
CA ASP A 141 7.19 -2.57 18.59
C ASP A 141 5.76 -2.66 18.03
N LEU A 142 5.33 -3.85 17.67
CA LEU A 142 3.99 -4.12 17.16
C LEU A 142 3.00 -4.47 18.28
N VAL A 143 3.42 -5.36 19.18
CA VAL A 143 2.55 -5.94 20.21
C VAL A 143 2.52 -5.11 21.49
N GLY A 144 3.67 -4.53 21.85
CA GLY A 144 3.85 -3.81 23.11
C GLY A 144 4.86 -4.48 24.04
N GLY A 145 5.06 -3.86 25.18
CA GLY A 145 6.07 -4.29 26.14
C GLY A 145 5.87 -3.67 27.53
N TYR A 146 6.70 -4.09 28.46
CA TYR A 146 6.75 -3.48 29.78
C TYR A 146 7.54 -2.18 29.77
N VAL A 147 6.91 -1.09 30.19
CA VAL A 147 7.53 0.22 30.36
C VAL A 147 7.72 0.52 31.85
N GLN A 148 8.85 1.16 32.19
CA GLN A 148 9.11 1.55 33.58
C GLN A 148 8.29 2.78 33.93
N THR A 149 7.57 2.70 35.06
CA THR A 149 6.83 3.84 35.58
C THR A 149 7.74 4.79 36.38
N PRO A 150 7.38 6.07 36.55
CA PRO A 150 8.14 7.02 37.38
C PRO A 150 8.33 6.55 38.83
N SER A 151 7.45 5.68 39.35
CA SER A 151 7.53 5.08 40.67
C SER A 151 8.48 3.88 40.76
N GLY A 152 9.14 3.50 39.69
CA GLY A 152 10.10 2.37 39.63
C GLY A 152 9.46 0.98 39.35
N GLY A 153 8.14 0.91 39.21
CA GLY A 153 7.44 -0.29 38.78
C GLY A 153 7.46 -0.50 37.28
N PHE A 154 6.87 -1.59 36.82
CA PHE A 154 6.68 -1.87 35.39
C PHE A 154 5.19 -1.96 35.08
N LEU A 155 4.78 -1.36 33.94
CA LEU A 155 3.43 -1.43 33.41
C LEU A 155 3.51 -1.95 31.99
N TRP A 156 2.59 -2.83 31.63
CA TRP A 156 2.44 -3.25 30.24
C TRP A 156 1.77 -2.13 29.43
N GLU A 157 2.36 -1.82 28.28
CA GLU A 157 1.76 -0.92 27.30
C GLU A 157 1.55 -1.65 25.97
N ASP A 158 0.32 -1.67 25.46
CA ASP A 158 0.00 -2.28 24.17
C ASP A 158 0.61 -1.49 23.03
N GLY A 159 1.15 -2.22 22.05
CA GLY A 159 1.65 -1.65 20.82
C GLY A 159 0.53 -1.33 19.80
N PRO A 160 0.89 -0.72 18.65
CA PRO A 160 -0.05 -0.25 17.65
C PRO A 160 -0.92 -1.36 17.06
N LEU A 161 -0.40 -2.58 16.93
CA LEU A 161 -1.15 -3.73 16.41
C LEU A 161 -2.30 -4.11 17.35
N LEU A 162 -2.04 -4.23 18.65
CA LEU A 162 -3.08 -4.58 19.62
C LEU A 162 -4.08 -3.45 19.79
N LYS A 163 -3.61 -2.20 19.87
CA LYS A 163 -4.47 -1.02 19.92
C LYS A 163 -5.42 -0.96 18.74
N ALA A 164 -4.92 -1.18 17.51
CA ALA A 164 -5.76 -1.23 16.30
C ALA A 164 -6.77 -2.38 16.35
N ALA A 165 -6.34 -3.57 16.76
CA ALA A 165 -7.22 -4.74 16.85
C ALA A 165 -8.37 -4.53 17.83
N GLU A 166 -8.10 -3.96 19.02
CA GLU A 166 -9.09 -3.76 20.07
C GLU A 166 -10.05 -2.59 19.82
N THR A 167 -9.60 -1.58 19.11
CA THR A 167 -10.47 -0.44 18.75
C THR A 167 -11.28 -0.68 17.50
N GLY A 168 -10.95 -1.75 16.71
CA GLY A 168 -11.47 -1.92 15.35
C GLY A 168 -10.88 -0.88 14.40
N GLY A 169 -9.69 -0.38 14.70
CA GLY A 169 -9.00 0.65 13.94
C GLY A 169 -8.17 0.11 12.77
N VAL A 170 -7.44 1.02 12.15
CA VAL A 170 -6.55 0.73 11.02
C VAL A 170 -5.10 0.71 11.48
N LEU A 171 -4.37 -0.35 11.14
CA LEU A 171 -2.91 -0.41 11.28
C LEU A 171 -2.27 -0.10 9.95
N LEU A 172 -1.53 1.00 9.87
CA LEU A 172 -0.60 1.27 8.77
C LEU A 172 0.78 0.72 9.11
N ILE A 173 1.29 -0.18 8.27
CA ILE A 173 2.67 -0.64 8.32
C ILE A 173 3.43 0.06 7.19
N ASP A 174 4.07 1.17 7.50
CA ASP A 174 4.89 1.89 6.51
C ASP A 174 6.26 1.22 6.40
N GLU A 175 6.83 1.20 5.20
CA GLU A 175 8.08 0.48 4.85
C GLU A 175 8.06 -1.01 5.29
N VAL A 176 6.93 -1.68 5.09
CA VAL A 176 6.70 -3.09 5.51
C VAL A 176 7.77 -4.07 4.99
N GLY A 177 8.34 -3.81 3.81
CA GLY A 177 9.37 -4.66 3.22
C GLY A 177 10.72 -4.65 3.92
N LEU A 178 10.95 -3.73 4.86
CA LEU A 178 12.16 -3.68 5.69
C LEU A 178 12.05 -4.54 6.96
N ILE A 179 10.83 -4.89 7.38
CA ILE A 179 10.59 -5.69 8.59
C ILE A 179 10.89 -7.16 8.29
N ASP A 180 11.56 -7.85 9.23
CA ASP A 180 11.80 -9.28 9.10
C ASP A 180 10.45 -10.04 8.95
N PRO A 181 10.33 -10.94 7.96
CA PRO A 181 9.11 -11.74 7.77
C PRO A 181 8.67 -12.53 9.00
N LYS A 182 9.61 -12.91 9.90
CA LYS A 182 9.29 -13.57 11.17
C LYS A 182 8.50 -12.64 12.11
N VAL A 183 8.87 -11.36 12.17
CA VAL A 183 8.16 -10.36 12.95
C VAL A 183 6.77 -10.11 12.36
N LEU A 184 6.65 -9.98 11.03
CA LEU A 184 5.37 -9.80 10.35
C LEU A 184 4.40 -10.97 10.53
N SER A 185 4.90 -12.17 10.84
CA SER A 185 4.04 -13.36 11.03
C SER A 185 3.00 -13.18 12.13
N ILE A 186 3.25 -12.33 13.12
CA ILE A 186 2.30 -12.03 14.20
C ILE A 186 1.05 -11.28 13.70
N VAL A 187 1.22 -10.44 12.68
CA VAL A 187 0.13 -9.67 12.06
C VAL A 187 -0.84 -10.61 11.33
N TYR A 188 -0.31 -11.70 10.77
CA TYR A 188 -1.10 -12.64 9.97
C TYR A 188 -2.23 -13.32 10.75
N GLY A 189 -2.02 -13.61 12.04
CA GLY A 189 -3.04 -14.19 12.91
C GLY A 189 -4.28 -13.31 13.06
N LEU A 190 -4.09 -11.99 13.01
CA LEU A 190 -5.18 -11.00 13.07
C LEU A 190 -5.80 -10.72 11.69
N MET A 191 -5.05 -10.94 10.60
CA MET A 191 -5.53 -10.76 9.22
C MET A 191 -6.30 -11.98 8.70
N ASP A 192 -6.01 -13.17 9.19
CA ASP A 192 -6.65 -14.42 8.75
C ASP A 192 -8.01 -14.67 9.45
N GLY A 193 -8.65 -15.78 9.13
CA GLY A 193 -9.99 -16.15 9.66
C GLY A 193 -10.05 -16.32 11.17
N ARG A 194 -8.93 -16.45 11.88
CA ARG A 194 -8.88 -16.55 13.35
C ARG A 194 -9.12 -15.21 14.02
N ARG A 195 -8.59 -14.13 13.41
CA ARG A 195 -8.72 -12.75 13.90
C ARG A 195 -8.29 -12.58 15.36
N GLU A 196 -7.28 -13.33 15.80
CA GLU A 196 -6.81 -13.29 17.17
C GLU A 196 -5.29 -13.47 17.27
N TYR A 197 -4.71 -12.92 18.34
CA TYR A 197 -3.31 -13.06 18.71
C TYR A 197 -3.17 -13.23 20.23
N THR A 198 -2.43 -14.25 20.67
CA THR A 198 -2.13 -14.46 22.10
C THR A 198 -0.83 -13.77 22.46
N VAL A 199 -0.87 -12.88 23.44
CA VAL A 199 0.25 -12.07 23.92
C VAL A 199 1.15 -12.91 24.82
N THR A 200 2.10 -13.63 24.23
CA THR A 200 2.99 -14.54 24.97
C THR A 200 3.94 -13.80 25.92
N ALA A 201 4.31 -12.56 25.61
CA ALA A 201 5.18 -11.73 26.46
C ALA A 201 4.47 -11.23 27.74
N ASN A 202 3.13 -11.24 27.77
CA ASN A 202 2.33 -10.91 28.93
C ASN A 202 1.13 -11.88 29.05
N PRO A 203 1.26 -12.98 29.81
CA PRO A 203 0.19 -13.96 29.97
C PRO A 203 -1.10 -13.38 30.55
N GLU A 204 -1.03 -12.34 31.39
CA GLU A 204 -2.20 -11.67 31.99
C GLU A 204 -3.00 -10.92 30.93
N ARG A 205 -2.34 -10.43 29.88
CA ARG A 205 -2.99 -9.77 28.73
C ARG A 205 -3.84 -10.75 27.92
N GLY A 206 -3.41 -12.01 27.88
CA GLY A 206 -4.14 -13.10 27.25
C GLY A 206 -4.23 -12.99 25.72
N THR A 207 -5.37 -13.41 25.18
CA THR A 207 -5.64 -13.43 23.74
C THR A 207 -6.46 -12.21 23.34
N VAL A 208 -5.92 -11.40 22.43
CA VAL A 208 -6.59 -10.25 21.82
C VAL A 208 -7.31 -10.70 20.57
N LYS A 209 -8.59 -10.36 20.44
CA LYS A 209 -9.42 -10.58 19.26
C LYS A 209 -9.66 -9.28 18.53
N ALA A 210 -9.46 -9.31 17.22
CA ALA A 210 -9.71 -8.14 16.39
C ALA A 210 -11.22 -7.83 16.36
N LYS A 211 -11.59 -6.62 16.76
CA LYS A 211 -12.94 -6.10 16.64
C LYS A 211 -13.31 -5.85 15.17
N ASP A 212 -14.60 -5.75 14.92
CA ASP A 212 -15.11 -5.37 13.60
C ASP A 212 -14.56 -4.00 13.22
N GLY A 213 -14.15 -3.88 11.95
CA GLY A 213 -13.48 -2.69 11.44
C GLY A 213 -11.96 -2.73 11.54
N PHE A 214 -11.34 -3.67 12.29
CA PHE A 214 -9.88 -3.85 12.25
C PHE A 214 -9.40 -4.11 10.83
N TYR A 215 -8.40 -3.35 10.41
CA TYR A 215 -7.90 -3.38 9.05
C TYR A 215 -6.39 -3.12 9.02
N VAL A 216 -5.71 -3.79 8.11
CA VAL A 216 -4.26 -3.61 7.88
C VAL A 216 -4.05 -3.07 6.48
N ILE A 217 -3.29 -1.99 6.38
CA ILE A 217 -2.78 -1.44 5.13
C ILE A 217 -1.27 -1.32 5.24
N ALA A 218 -0.56 -1.68 4.19
CA ALA A 218 0.89 -1.61 4.17
C ALA A 218 1.39 -0.73 3.04
N ALA A 219 2.55 -0.11 3.26
CA ALA A 219 3.24 0.68 2.25
C ALA A 219 4.71 0.25 2.17
N THR A 220 5.29 0.32 0.98
CA THR A 220 6.72 0.00 0.77
C THR A 220 7.27 0.69 -0.47
N ASN A 221 8.59 0.84 -0.49
CA ASN A 221 9.36 1.13 -1.71
C ASN A 221 10.08 -0.15 -2.14
N PRO A 222 9.60 -0.85 -3.19
CA PRO A 222 10.19 -2.14 -3.59
C PRO A 222 11.65 -2.05 -4.06
N ASN A 223 12.09 -0.85 -4.44
CA ASN A 223 13.45 -0.59 -4.92
C ASN A 223 14.40 -0.12 -3.80
N ALA A 224 13.95 -0.02 -2.56
CA ALA A 224 14.82 0.36 -1.46
C ALA A 224 15.76 -0.80 -1.07
N PRO A 225 17.02 -0.51 -0.73
CA PRO A 225 17.95 -1.53 -0.27
C PRO A 225 17.41 -2.26 0.97
N GLY A 226 17.54 -3.59 0.99
CA GLY A 226 17.11 -4.42 2.12
C GLY A 226 15.65 -4.83 2.14
N VAL A 227 14.82 -4.32 1.24
CA VAL A 227 13.41 -4.69 1.13
C VAL A 227 13.25 -6.17 0.76
N ARG A 228 12.39 -6.87 1.52
CA ARG A 228 12.02 -8.27 1.31
C ARG A 228 10.51 -8.43 1.38
N LEU A 229 9.91 -8.74 0.26
CA LEU A 229 8.47 -9.02 0.17
C LEU A 229 8.30 -10.54 0.00
N SER A 230 7.95 -11.24 1.09
CA SER A 230 7.70 -12.68 1.03
C SER A 230 6.36 -12.97 0.35
N GLU A 231 6.25 -14.14 -0.30
CA GLU A 231 4.98 -14.60 -0.88
C GLU A 231 3.87 -14.68 0.18
N ALA A 232 4.21 -15.08 1.41
CA ALA A 232 3.30 -15.14 2.53
C ALA A 232 2.73 -13.76 2.90
N LEU A 233 3.51 -12.70 2.79
CA LEU A 233 3.06 -11.33 2.96
C LEU A 233 2.17 -10.92 1.77
N LEU A 234 2.66 -11.06 0.55
CA LEU A 234 1.97 -10.64 -0.66
C LEU A 234 0.60 -11.30 -0.81
N SER A 235 0.48 -12.59 -0.50
CA SER A 235 -0.79 -13.34 -0.62
C SER A 235 -1.89 -12.85 0.33
N ARG A 236 -1.56 -12.10 1.37
CA ARG A 236 -2.53 -11.54 2.33
C ARG A 236 -3.12 -10.21 1.89
N PHE A 237 -2.43 -9.52 1.02
CA PHE A 237 -2.96 -8.28 0.45
C PHE A 237 -3.74 -8.58 -0.82
N THR A 238 -5.04 -8.31 -0.79
CA THR A 238 -5.94 -8.54 -1.93
C THR A 238 -5.72 -7.52 -3.05
N ILE A 239 -5.34 -6.29 -2.65
CA ILE A 239 -5.16 -5.17 -3.57
C ILE A 239 -3.71 -4.73 -3.52
N HIS A 240 -3.06 -4.72 -4.68
CA HIS A 240 -1.70 -4.25 -4.88
C HIS A 240 -1.75 -3.00 -5.75
N ALA A 241 -1.32 -1.85 -5.22
CA ALA A 241 -1.42 -0.58 -5.91
C ALA A 241 -0.07 0.12 -6.05
N GLU A 242 0.34 0.33 -7.27
CA GLU A 242 1.49 1.16 -7.56
C GLU A 242 1.11 2.65 -7.49
N MET A 243 1.80 3.39 -6.64
CA MET A 243 1.63 4.82 -6.53
C MET A 243 2.78 5.56 -7.21
N THR A 244 2.43 6.34 -8.23
CA THR A 244 3.36 7.22 -8.94
C THR A 244 3.06 8.68 -8.63
N THR A 245 3.96 9.60 -8.99
CA THR A 245 3.69 11.03 -8.83
C THR A 245 2.65 11.49 -9.86
N ASP A 246 1.61 12.15 -9.37
CA ASP A 246 0.62 12.82 -10.21
C ASP A 246 1.13 14.21 -10.63
N TRP A 247 1.60 14.29 -11.87
CA TRP A 247 2.15 15.53 -12.45
C TRP A 247 1.11 16.62 -12.67
N ALA A 248 -0.14 16.24 -12.94
CA ALA A 248 -1.24 17.19 -13.09
C ALA A 248 -1.57 17.82 -11.74
N LEU A 249 -1.66 17.00 -10.71
CA LEU A 249 -1.84 17.46 -9.33
C LEU A 249 -0.68 18.36 -8.88
N ALA A 250 0.58 18.01 -9.18
CA ALA A 250 1.72 18.86 -8.83
C ALA A 250 1.58 20.28 -9.41
N ARG A 251 1.17 20.40 -10.69
CA ARG A 251 0.90 21.71 -11.32
C ARG A 251 -0.27 22.43 -10.64
N LYS A 252 -1.34 21.73 -10.34
CA LYS A 252 -2.52 22.27 -9.65
C LYS A 252 -2.18 22.80 -8.25
N LEU A 253 -1.26 22.12 -7.57
CA LEU A 253 -0.73 22.57 -6.27
C LEU A 253 0.28 23.73 -6.37
N GLY A 254 0.48 24.28 -7.58
CA GLY A 254 1.31 25.46 -7.80
C GLY A 254 2.80 25.17 -7.98
N CYS A 255 3.19 23.92 -8.27
CA CYS A 255 4.56 23.66 -8.67
C CYS A 255 4.83 24.27 -10.06
N PRO A 256 5.93 25.02 -10.23
CA PRO A 256 6.27 25.63 -11.52
C PRO A 256 6.35 24.60 -12.65
N ILE A 257 5.82 24.95 -13.82
CA ILE A 257 5.83 24.06 -15.00
C ILE A 257 7.24 23.53 -15.34
N PRO A 258 8.31 24.37 -15.32
CA PRO A 258 9.65 23.89 -15.65
C PRO A 258 10.11 22.75 -14.75
N ILE A 259 9.92 22.86 -13.43
CA ILE A 259 10.38 21.77 -12.53
C ILE A 259 9.56 20.49 -12.70
N VAL A 260 8.25 20.59 -12.94
CA VAL A 260 7.41 19.41 -13.22
C VAL A 260 7.85 18.74 -14.52
N THR A 261 8.19 19.53 -15.56
CA THR A 261 8.71 18.99 -16.83
C THR A 261 10.06 18.31 -16.63
N ALA A 262 10.97 18.92 -15.87
CA ALA A 262 12.26 18.32 -15.55
C ALA A 262 12.10 17.00 -14.80
N ALA A 263 11.22 16.96 -13.79
CA ALA A 263 10.93 15.74 -13.04
C ALA A 263 10.31 14.63 -13.92
N GLN A 264 9.41 14.97 -14.83
CA GLN A 264 8.88 14.01 -15.82
C GLN A 264 9.98 13.43 -16.72
N ASN A 265 10.90 14.28 -17.19
CA ASN A 265 12.01 13.83 -18.02
C ASN A 265 12.97 12.92 -17.23
N LEU A 266 13.26 13.25 -15.98
CA LEU A 266 14.07 12.41 -15.09
C LEU A 266 13.36 11.10 -14.74
N SER A 267 12.05 11.11 -14.53
CA SER A 267 11.29 9.88 -14.29
C SER A 267 11.37 8.91 -15.48
N LYS A 268 11.32 9.42 -16.73
CA LYS A 268 11.54 8.59 -17.92
C LYS A 268 12.95 8.02 -17.98
N LYS A 269 13.96 8.81 -17.61
CA LYS A 269 15.36 8.37 -17.54
C LYS A 269 15.58 7.34 -16.42
N GLN A 270 14.84 7.45 -15.32
CA GLN A 270 14.85 6.46 -14.25
C GLN A 270 14.26 5.13 -14.72
N GLN A 271 13.17 5.15 -15.49
CA GLN A 271 12.58 3.96 -16.09
C GLN A 271 13.51 3.28 -17.10
N SER A 272 14.33 4.05 -17.82
CA SER A 272 15.38 3.51 -18.72
C SER A 272 16.70 3.18 -18.01
N ASN A 273 16.76 3.27 -16.68
CA ASN A 273 17.97 3.05 -15.86
C ASN A 273 19.16 3.98 -16.18
N GLU A 274 18.91 5.15 -16.78
CA GLU A 274 19.94 6.17 -17.01
C GLU A 274 20.29 6.95 -15.74
N VAL A 275 19.34 7.07 -14.81
CA VAL A 275 19.51 7.65 -13.48
C VAL A 275 18.81 6.76 -12.44
N SER A 276 19.30 6.78 -11.22
CA SER A 276 18.67 6.04 -10.11
C SER A 276 17.56 6.83 -9.42
N TRP A 277 17.46 8.14 -9.67
CA TRP A 277 16.59 9.04 -8.94
C TRP A 277 15.87 10.04 -9.85
N ALA A 278 14.62 10.35 -9.48
CA ALA A 278 13.83 11.44 -10.05
C ALA A 278 13.00 12.10 -8.95
N PRO A 279 12.84 13.45 -8.97
CA PRO A 279 12.00 14.16 -8.00
C PRO A 279 10.56 13.64 -8.02
N GLN A 280 10.01 13.38 -6.83
CA GLN A 280 8.63 12.97 -6.63
C GLN A 280 7.81 14.14 -6.07
N MET A 281 6.56 13.91 -5.68
CA MET A 281 5.65 14.96 -5.19
C MET A 281 6.24 15.74 -4.01
N ARG A 282 6.91 15.06 -3.06
CA ARG A 282 7.54 15.69 -1.90
C ARG A 282 8.58 16.73 -2.30
N GLU A 283 9.47 16.36 -3.20
CA GLU A 283 10.54 17.23 -3.70
C GLU A 283 9.97 18.37 -4.54
N LEU A 284 8.91 18.14 -5.30
CA LEU A 284 8.26 19.20 -6.11
C LEU A 284 7.57 20.25 -5.22
N LEU A 285 6.88 19.82 -4.17
CA LEU A 285 6.27 20.74 -3.20
C LEU A 285 7.34 21.53 -2.44
N ALA A 286 8.39 20.86 -1.98
CA ALA A 286 9.54 21.53 -1.34
C ALA A 286 10.19 22.56 -2.29
N PHE A 287 10.40 22.19 -3.55
CA PHE A 287 10.91 23.13 -4.57
C PHE A 287 10.01 24.37 -4.72
N ARG A 288 8.69 24.17 -4.81
CA ARG A 288 7.71 25.25 -4.89
C ARG A 288 7.88 26.23 -3.70
N ASP A 289 7.95 25.70 -2.49
CA ASP A 289 7.98 26.54 -1.28
C ASP A 289 9.35 27.21 -1.09
N LEU A 290 10.44 26.52 -1.39
CA LEU A 290 11.77 27.11 -1.43
C LEU A 290 11.91 28.19 -2.51
N SER A 291 11.32 27.95 -3.68
CA SER A 291 11.33 28.94 -4.78
C SER A 291 10.59 30.23 -4.41
N LYS A 292 9.48 30.13 -3.65
CA LYS A 292 8.75 31.30 -3.13
C LYS A 292 9.55 32.05 -2.07
N SER A 293 10.25 31.34 -1.19
CA SER A 293 10.95 31.93 -0.04
C SER A 293 12.33 32.49 -0.39
N PHE A 294 13.07 31.77 -1.23
CA PHE A 294 14.50 32.04 -1.50
C PHE A 294 14.83 32.24 -2.97
N GLY A 295 13.82 32.15 -3.86
CA GLY A 295 14.00 32.28 -5.31
C GLY A 295 14.32 30.95 -6.00
N THR A 296 14.02 30.94 -7.31
CA THR A 296 14.11 29.71 -8.13
C THR A 296 15.53 29.16 -8.22
N LYS A 297 16.55 30.00 -8.28
CA LYS A 297 17.97 29.56 -8.33
C LYS A 297 18.38 28.78 -7.11
N PHE A 298 17.95 29.23 -5.93
CA PHE A 298 18.20 28.52 -4.69
C PHE A 298 17.50 27.15 -4.68
N ALA A 299 16.22 27.09 -5.09
CA ALA A 299 15.46 25.86 -5.13
C ALA A 299 16.06 24.83 -6.11
N ILE A 300 16.56 25.28 -7.28
CA ILE A 300 17.27 24.45 -8.26
C ILE A 300 18.55 23.87 -7.62
N ALA A 301 19.38 24.73 -7.03
CA ALA A 301 20.65 24.32 -6.44
C ALA A 301 20.45 23.33 -5.28
N ASN A 302 19.44 23.54 -4.45
CA ASN A 302 19.03 22.63 -3.37
C ASN A 302 18.57 21.28 -3.91
N LEU A 303 17.70 21.26 -4.93
CA LEU A 303 17.19 20.01 -5.49
C LEU A 303 18.28 19.21 -6.20
N LEU A 304 19.24 19.89 -6.88
CA LEU A 304 20.43 19.26 -7.44
C LEU A 304 21.34 18.65 -6.37
N ALA A 305 21.48 19.31 -5.22
CA ALA A 305 22.26 18.77 -4.11
C ALA A 305 21.61 17.51 -3.51
N ALA A 306 20.28 17.41 -3.54
CA ALA A 306 19.53 16.24 -3.05
C ALA A 306 19.65 15.02 -3.99
N ALA A 307 20.00 15.22 -5.26
CA ALA A 307 20.21 14.10 -6.19
C ALA A 307 21.43 13.26 -5.78
N PRO A 308 21.40 11.92 -5.97
CA PRO A 308 22.57 11.06 -5.80
C PRO A 308 23.76 11.58 -6.59
N GLU A 309 24.94 11.49 -6.02
CA GLU A 309 26.16 12.09 -6.61
C GLU A 309 26.43 11.62 -8.04
N MET A 310 26.21 10.34 -8.28
CA MET A 310 26.40 9.73 -9.60
C MET A 310 25.41 10.26 -10.64
N ASP A 311 24.22 10.65 -10.23
CA ASP A 311 23.17 11.14 -11.12
C ASP A 311 23.25 12.65 -11.36
N ARG A 312 23.94 13.41 -10.50
CA ARG A 312 24.00 14.88 -10.54
C ARG A 312 24.36 15.46 -11.91
N PRO A 313 25.32 14.92 -12.67
CA PRO A 313 25.62 15.46 -13.99
C PRO A 313 24.44 15.39 -14.97
N VAL A 314 23.72 14.27 -14.99
CA VAL A 314 22.55 14.07 -15.84
C VAL A 314 21.39 14.93 -15.38
N VAL A 315 21.17 15.03 -14.08
CA VAL A 315 20.12 15.86 -13.48
C VAL A 315 20.38 17.34 -13.78
N ALA A 316 21.65 17.80 -13.65
CA ALA A 316 22.04 19.18 -13.98
C ALA A 316 21.83 19.52 -15.46
N ASP A 317 22.14 18.58 -16.37
CA ASP A 317 21.91 18.76 -17.81
C ASP A 317 20.39 18.92 -18.12
N VAL A 318 19.55 18.05 -17.52
CA VAL A 318 18.10 18.15 -17.67
C VAL A 318 17.57 19.50 -17.16
N PHE A 319 18.04 19.95 -15.99
CA PHE A 319 17.63 21.23 -15.42
C PHE A 319 18.11 22.40 -16.28
N THR A 320 19.36 22.39 -16.74
CA THR A 320 19.93 23.40 -17.62
C THR A 320 19.10 23.56 -18.90
N ARG A 321 18.71 22.45 -19.52
CA ARG A 321 17.84 22.46 -20.72
C ARG A 321 16.45 23.02 -20.45
N VAL A 322 15.88 22.73 -19.27
CA VAL A 322 14.51 23.14 -18.94
C VAL A 322 14.45 24.58 -18.44
N PHE A 323 15.44 25.02 -17.65
CA PHE A 323 15.47 26.38 -17.09
C PHE A 323 16.20 27.41 -17.98
N GLY A 324 16.97 26.94 -18.96
CA GLY A 324 17.68 27.82 -19.90
C GLY A 324 18.92 28.52 -19.33
N GLU A 325 19.38 28.09 -18.13
CA GLU A 325 20.59 28.60 -17.48
C GLU A 325 21.38 27.45 -16.84
N GLU A 326 22.68 27.60 -16.72
CA GLU A 326 23.53 26.60 -16.10
C GLU A 326 23.13 26.37 -14.63
N CYS A 327 22.82 25.11 -14.31
CA CYS A 327 22.38 24.72 -12.99
C CYS A 327 23.51 23.96 -12.25
N ARG A 328 23.83 24.40 -11.03
CA ARG A 328 24.86 23.78 -10.18
C ARG A 328 24.28 23.47 -8.80
N PRO A 329 24.75 22.40 -8.12
CA PRO A 329 24.31 22.09 -6.76
C PRO A 329 24.76 23.18 -5.78
N ALA A 330 23.96 23.36 -4.71
CA ALA A 330 24.32 24.26 -3.61
C ALA A 330 25.65 23.84 -2.96
N LYS A 331 26.49 24.83 -2.68
CA LYS A 331 27.69 24.69 -1.85
C LYS A 331 27.63 25.77 -0.79
N ILE A 332 27.94 25.42 0.44
CA ILE A 332 28.07 26.34 1.59
C ILE A 332 29.56 26.54 1.85
#